data_14e3a59d357b272e42f14bc97afceed9
#
_entry.id   14e3a59d357b272e42f14bc97afceed9
#
_cell.length_a   1.000
_cell.length_b   1.000
_cell.length_c   1.000
_cell.angle_alpha   90.00
_cell.angle_beta   90.00
_cell.angle_gamma   90.00
#
_symmetry.space_group_name_H-M   'P 1'
#
loop_
_entity.id
_entity.type
_entity.pdbx_description
1 polymer ?
#
loop_
_entity_poly.entity_id
_entity_poly.type
_entity_poly.pdbx_seq_one_letter_code
_entity_poly.pdbx_strand_id
1 'polypeptide(L)'
;MSTWAQPYAWKGVAAVTSASPLAEIATMFNSGDVSTAALKANQALPSLGEMFIGQRQGCLGEVCAVALLLGGVYLFARKVISPLIPALYVGTVAVIMFIAGGGSFTFMMYEVLGGGLLLGAIFMATDYTTSPINTKGKIIYAIGCGLITCVIRLFGSLPEGVSFSIILMNILVPPYRKKLTTPKPLRICQRKRKERKRHEEIFR
;
A
#
# COMPACT_ATOMS: atom_id res chain seq x y z
N MET A 1 -16.18 14.73 -8.54
CA MET A 1 -15.79 13.99 -9.76
C MET A 1 -14.31 14.26 -10.00
N SER A 2 -13.46 13.23 -9.91
CA SER A 2 -12.04 13.35 -10.25
C SER A 2 -11.93 13.32 -11.77
N THR A 3 -11.46 14.41 -12.35
CA THR A 3 -11.18 14.47 -13.79
C THR A 3 -9.83 13.83 -14.07
N TRP A 4 -9.84 12.70 -14.75
CA TRP A 4 -8.64 11.99 -15.16
C TRP A 4 -8.24 12.47 -16.56
N ALA A 5 -7.02 12.97 -16.70
CA ALA A 5 -6.50 13.40 -18.00
C ALA A 5 -5.65 12.30 -18.62
N GLN A 6 -5.83 12.05 -19.91
CA GLN A 6 -4.91 11.20 -20.65
C GLN A 6 -3.56 11.91 -20.86
N PRO A 7 -2.42 11.24 -20.59
CA PRO A 7 -1.13 11.77 -21.01
C PRO A 7 -1.16 11.99 -22.55
N TYR A 8 -0.69 13.15 -22.99
CA TYR A 8 -0.69 13.57 -24.41
C TYR A 8 -2.04 13.99 -25.02
N ALA A 9 -3.14 14.07 -24.29
CA ALA A 9 -4.43 14.59 -24.77
C ALA A 9 -4.40 16.07 -25.19
N TRP A 10 -3.35 16.79 -24.83
CA TRP A 10 -3.10 18.20 -25.17
C TRP A 10 -2.82 18.48 -26.65
N LYS A 11 -2.66 17.46 -27.48
CA LYS A 11 -2.54 17.60 -28.94
C LYS A 11 -3.90 17.75 -29.63
N GLY A 12 -4.72 18.71 -29.24
CA GLY A 12 -5.92 19.13 -29.94
C GLY A 12 -7.27 18.95 -29.22
N VAL A 13 -7.29 18.48 -27.97
CA VAL A 13 -8.53 18.36 -27.20
C VAL A 13 -8.36 19.06 -25.85
N ALA A 14 -9.32 19.92 -25.48
CA ALA A 14 -9.23 20.75 -24.28
C ALA A 14 -9.27 19.95 -22.95
N ALA A 15 -10.01 18.84 -22.90
CA ALA A 15 -10.04 17.87 -21.80
C ALA A 15 -10.72 16.58 -22.25
N VAL A 16 -10.18 15.43 -21.85
CA VAL A 16 -10.82 14.13 -22.01
C VAL A 16 -11.05 13.54 -20.63
N THR A 17 -12.31 13.33 -20.28
CA THR A 17 -12.70 12.64 -19.03
C THR A 17 -13.04 11.20 -19.40
N SER A 18 -12.38 10.23 -18.77
CA SER A 18 -12.74 8.83 -18.90
C SER A 18 -12.62 8.09 -17.56
N ALA A 19 -13.23 6.91 -17.49
CA ALA A 19 -13.14 6.08 -16.30
C ALA A 19 -11.69 5.67 -16.02
N SER A 20 -11.32 5.58 -14.73
CA SER A 20 -10.01 5.04 -14.37
C SER A 20 -9.93 3.55 -14.73
N PRO A 21 -8.76 3.02 -15.10
CA PRO A 21 -8.61 1.60 -15.38
C PRO A 21 -9.13 0.67 -14.27
N LEU A 22 -9.02 1.09 -13.01
CA LEU A 22 -9.58 0.36 -11.88
C LEU A 22 -11.11 0.33 -11.86
N ALA A 23 -11.78 1.41 -12.27
CA ALA A 23 -13.24 1.44 -12.34
C ALA A 23 -13.75 0.45 -13.41
N GLU A 24 -13.09 0.38 -14.56
CA GLU A 24 -13.38 -0.60 -15.61
C GLU A 24 -13.17 -2.05 -15.11
N ILE A 25 -12.08 -2.29 -14.39
CA ILE A 25 -11.79 -3.62 -13.81
C ILE A 25 -12.83 -4.00 -12.75
N ALA A 26 -13.27 -3.06 -11.92
CA ALA A 26 -14.31 -3.29 -10.93
C ALA A 26 -15.66 -3.66 -11.58
N THR A 27 -16.01 -3.03 -12.71
CA THR A 27 -17.22 -3.42 -13.45
C THR A 27 -17.10 -4.81 -14.05
N MET A 28 -15.95 -5.19 -14.59
CA MET A 28 -15.69 -6.53 -15.11
C MET A 28 -15.70 -7.58 -14.00
N PHE A 29 -15.18 -7.27 -12.83
CA PHE A 29 -15.23 -8.14 -11.66
C PHE A 29 -16.68 -8.39 -11.21
N ASN A 30 -17.49 -7.35 -11.15
CA ASN A 30 -18.91 -7.45 -10.79
C ASN A 30 -19.76 -8.21 -11.83
N SER A 31 -19.38 -8.19 -13.09
CA SER A 31 -20.03 -8.98 -14.15
C SER A 31 -19.59 -10.44 -14.21
N GLY A 32 -18.56 -10.82 -13.43
CA GLY A 32 -18.02 -12.18 -13.39
C GLY A 32 -17.02 -12.53 -14.49
N ASP A 33 -16.73 -11.61 -15.41
CA ASP A 33 -15.82 -11.80 -16.53
C ASP A 33 -14.38 -11.32 -16.22
N VAL A 34 -13.72 -12.05 -15.34
CA VAL A 34 -12.33 -11.74 -14.92
C VAL A 34 -11.30 -12.59 -15.69
N SER A 35 -11.70 -13.21 -16.78
CA SER A 35 -10.78 -14.04 -17.55
C SER A 35 -9.66 -13.19 -18.20
N THR A 36 -8.47 -13.76 -18.28
CA THR A 36 -7.30 -13.10 -18.92
C THR A 36 -7.60 -12.70 -20.37
N ALA A 37 -8.47 -13.44 -21.06
CA ALA A 37 -8.88 -13.14 -22.42
C ALA A 37 -9.80 -11.92 -22.45
N ALA A 38 -10.78 -11.83 -21.56
CA ALA A 38 -11.71 -10.69 -21.47
C ALA A 38 -10.97 -9.38 -21.12
N LEU A 39 -10.05 -9.43 -20.15
CA LEU A 39 -9.22 -8.29 -19.79
C LEU A 39 -8.34 -7.78 -20.94
N LYS A 40 -7.77 -8.68 -21.74
CA LYS A 40 -6.97 -8.30 -22.91
C LYS A 40 -7.80 -7.84 -24.11
N ALA A 41 -9.03 -8.33 -24.22
CA ALA A 41 -9.95 -7.96 -25.31
C ALA A 41 -10.62 -6.59 -25.08
N ASN A 42 -10.62 -6.09 -23.85
CA ASN A 42 -11.22 -4.81 -23.53
C ASN A 42 -10.32 -3.65 -24.01
N GLN A 43 -10.77 -3.00 -25.09
CA GLN A 43 -10.05 -1.85 -25.69
C GLN A 43 -10.01 -0.61 -24.78
N ALA A 44 -10.85 -0.54 -23.75
CA ALA A 44 -10.84 0.56 -22.77
C ALA A 44 -9.68 0.44 -21.76
N LEU A 45 -9.09 -0.77 -21.61
CA LEU A 45 -7.97 -0.99 -20.71
C LEU A 45 -6.64 -0.81 -21.47
N PRO A 46 -5.72 0.01 -20.93
CA PRO A 46 -4.37 0.12 -21.47
C PRO A 46 -3.64 -1.20 -21.32
N SER A 47 -2.70 -1.49 -22.21
CA SER A 47 -1.85 -2.66 -22.09
C SER A 47 -1.01 -2.61 -20.79
N LEU A 48 -0.61 -3.76 -20.25
CA LEU A 48 0.24 -3.80 -19.05
C LEU A 48 1.56 -3.03 -19.24
N GLY A 49 2.12 -3.02 -20.47
CA GLY A 49 3.31 -2.25 -20.80
C GLY A 49 3.08 -0.74 -20.73
N GLU A 50 1.96 -0.27 -21.24
CA GLU A 50 1.55 1.14 -21.18
C GLU A 50 1.29 1.57 -19.74
N MET A 51 0.69 0.71 -18.92
CA MET A 51 0.51 0.97 -17.48
C MET A 51 1.86 1.10 -16.75
N PHE A 52 2.85 0.31 -17.13
CA PHE A 52 4.18 0.34 -16.52
C PHE A 52 4.93 1.63 -16.87
N ILE A 53 4.87 2.06 -18.14
CA ILE A 53 5.54 3.27 -18.63
C ILE A 53 4.79 4.54 -18.19
N GLY A 54 3.47 4.44 -17.96
CA GLY A 54 2.65 5.56 -17.52
C GLY A 54 1.80 6.19 -18.62
N GLN A 55 1.56 5.49 -19.73
CA GLN A 55 0.62 5.89 -20.76
C GLN A 55 -0.80 5.45 -20.40
N ARG A 56 -1.27 5.90 -19.23
CA ARG A 56 -2.61 5.58 -18.72
C ARG A 56 -3.26 6.81 -18.11
N GLN A 57 -4.55 6.73 -17.97
CA GLN A 57 -5.33 7.72 -17.24
C GLN A 57 -5.09 7.52 -15.74
N GLY A 58 -4.84 8.61 -15.01
CA GLY A 58 -4.56 8.54 -13.57
C GLY A 58 -4.24 9.91 -12.98
N CYS A 59 -4.13 9.98 -11.66
CA CYS A 59 -3.69 11.17 -10.96
C CYS A 59 -2.22 11.49 -11.24
N LEU A 60 -1.89 12.78 -11.20
CA LEU A 60 -0.52 13.25 -11.28
C LEU A 60 0.33 12.59 -10.18
N GLY A 61 1.44 11.97 -10.58
CA GLY A 61 2.39 11.34 -9.66
C GLY A 61 2.21 9.83 -9.46
N GLU A 62 1.09 9.22 -9.85
CA GLU A 62 0.89 7.76 -9.74
C GLU A 62 0.94 7.02 -11.07
N VAL A 63 0.97 7.77 -12.18
CA VAL A 63 0.79 7.22 -13.52
C VAL A 63 1.96 6.32 -13.93
N CYS A 64 3.20 6.73 -13.67
CA CYS A 64 4.39 6.00 -14.11
C CYS A 64 4.92 5.06 -13.01
N ALA A 65 4.63 3.75 -13.13
CA ALA A 65 5.10 2.75 -12.18
C ALA A 65 6.63 2.65 -12.15
N VAL A 66 7.31 2.80 -13.29
CA VAL A 66 8.78 2.77 -13.37
C VAL A 66 9.42 3.89 -12.55
N ALA A 67 8.90 5.11 -12.65
CA ALA A 67 9.42 6.24 -11.89
C ALA A 67 9.23 6.05 -10.38
N LEU A 68 8.07 5.52 -9.95
CA LEU A 68 7.79 5.21 -8.55
C LEU A 68 8.72 4.12 -8.01
N LEU A 69 8.96 3.06 -8.78
CA LEU A 69 9.88 2.00 -8.40
C LEU A 69 11.32 2.49 -8.32
N LEU A 70 11.79 3.30 -9.26
CA LEU A 70 13.12 3.92 -9.23
C LEU A 70 13.28 4.82 -8.01
N GLY A 71 12.29 5.66 -7.70
CA GLY A 71 12.26 6.47 -6.50
C GLY A 71 12.31 5.62 -5.22
N GLY A 72 11.52 4.52 -5.17
CA GLY A 72 11.55 3.56 -4.08
C GLY A 72 12.91 2.90 -3.89
N VAL A 73 13.52 2.40 -4.96
CA VAL A 73 14.87 1.79 -4.94
C VAL A 73 15.91 2.79 -4.42
N TYR A 74 15.85 4.05 -4.87
CA TYR A 74 16.74 5.09 -4.37
C TYR A 74 16.60 5.29 -2.84
N LEU A 75 15.36 5.38 -2.34
CA LEU A 75 15.10 5.53 -0.90
C LEU A 75 15.54 4.31 -0.08
N PHE A 76 15.39 3.09 -0.62
CA PHE A 76 15.87 1.86 0.00
C PHE A 76 17.41 1.82 0.03
N ALA A 77 18.07 2.18 -1.07
CA ALA A 77 19.53 2.24 -1.16
C ALA A 77 20.13 3.26 -0.15
N ARG A 78 19.44 4.39 0.03
CA ARG A 78 19.81 5.42 1.02
C ARG A 78 19.42 5.03 2.46
N LYS A 79 18.76 3.88 2.66
CA LYS A 79 18.27 3.40 3.97
C LYS A 79 17.34 4.39 4.68
N VAL A 80 16.68 5.24 3.91
CA VAL A 80 15.69 6.20 4.44
C VAL A 80 14.44 5.47 4.90
N ILE A 81 13.97 4.49 4.12
CA ILE A 81 12.78 3.68 4.44
C ILE A 81 13.12 2.19 4.45
N SER A 82 12.40 1.43 5.29
CA SER A 82 12.55 -0.03 5.30
C SER A 82 11.67 -0.65 4.22
N PRO A 83 12.17 -1.60 3.40
CA PRO A 83 11.40 -2.23 2.33
C PRO A 83 10.29 -3.14 2.84
N LEU A 84 10.25 -3.42 4.14
CA LEU A 84 9.34 -4.38 4.76
C LEU A 84 7.86 -3.96 4.58
N ILE A 85 7.53 -2.69 4.82
CA ILE A 85 6.15 -2.19 4.72
C ILE A 85 5.66 -2.23 3.27
N PRO A 86 6.37 -1.64 2.28
CA PRO A 86 5.93 -1.69 0.89
C PRO A 86 5.81 -3.12 0.34
N ALA A 87 6.80 -3.96 0.63
CA ALA A 87 6.80 -5.33 0.15
C ALA A 87 5.61 -6.15 0.69
N LEU A 88 5.33 -6.04 1.99
CA LEU A 88 4.20 -6.75 2.60
C LEU A 88 2.85 -6.15 2.17
N TYR A 89 2.75 -4.83 2.02
CA TYR A 89 1.52 -4.19 1.60
C TYR A 89 1.15 -4.61 0.17
N VAL A 90 2.06 -4.40 -0.78
CA VAL A 90 1.85 -4.80 -2.18
C VAL A 90 1.67 -6.31 -2.30
N GLY A 91 2.47 -7.11 -1.57
CA GLY A 91 2.35 -8.56 -1.55
C GLY A 91 1.00 -9.05 -1.05
N THR A 92 0.45 -8.44 0.01
CA THR A 92 -0.88 -8.79 0.53
C THR A 92 -1.97 -8.49 -0.49
N VAL A 93 -1.92 -7.31 -1.13
CA VAL A 93 -2.88 -6.95 -2.19
C VAL A 93 -2.75 -7.90 -3.36
N ALA A 94 -1.53 -8.20 -3.83
CA ALA A 94 -1.29 -9.12 -4.94
C ALA A 94 -1.87 -10.52 -4.67
N VAL A 95 -1.62 -11.09 -3.49
CA VAL A 95 -2.13 -12.42 -3.12
C VAL A 95 -3.64 -12.44 -3.08
N ILE A 96 -4.28 -11.45 -2.43
CA ILE A 96 -5.73 -11.43 -2.31
C ILE A 96 -6.40 -11.22 -3.68
N MET A 97 -5.87 -10.29 -4.50
CA MET A 97 -6.41 -10.03 -5.83
C MET A 97 -6.17 -11.21 -6.79
N PHE A 98 -5.08 -11.95 -6.63
CA PHE A 98 -4.86 -13.17 -7.38
C PHE A 98 -5.91 -14.25 -7.05
N ILE A 99 -6.24 -14.43 -5.77
CA ILE A 99 -7.28 -15.37 -5.32
C ILE A 99 -8.67 -14.89 -5.78
N ALA A 100 -8.99 -13.61 -5.61
CA ALA A 100 -10.27 -13.03 -6.00
C ALA A 100 -10.50 -13.09 -7.51
N GLY A 101 -9.43 -12.90 -8.31
CA GLY A 101 -9.47 -13.00 -9.77
C GLY A 101 -9.44 -14.44 -10.31
N GLY A 102 -9.71 -15.47 -9.46
CA GLY A 102 -9.72 -16.86 -9.89
C GLY A 102 -8.37 -17.37 -10.43
N GLY A 103 -7.25 -16.83 -9.93
CA GLY A 103 -5.90 -17.20 -10.38
C GLY A 103 -5.45 -16.44 -11.63
N SER A 104 -6.16 -15.39 -12.06
CA SER A 104 -5.75 -14.56 -13.19
C SER A 104 -4.58 -13.64 -12.82
N PHE A 105 -3.39 -13.96 -13.33
CA PHE A 105 -2.20 -13.13 -13.13
C PHE A 105 -2.36 -11.73 -13.74
N THR A 106 -3.06 -11.66 -14.87
CA THR A 106 -3.33 -10.37 -15.55
C THR A 106 -4.17 -9.46 -14.68
N PHE A 107 -5.25 -9.96 -14.08
CA PHE A 107 -6.09 -9.21 -13.15
C PHE A 107 -5.29 -8.69 -11.95
N MET A 108 -4.50 -9.54 -11.32
CA MET A 108 -3.62 -9.15 -10.22
C MET A 108 -2.66 -8.03 -10.63
N MET A 109 -2.04 -8.11 -11.81
CA MET A 109 -1.10 -7.09 -12.29
C MET A 109 -1.79 -5.75 -12.55
N TYR A 110 -2.99 -5.76 -13.12
CA TYR A 110 -3.78 -4.53 -13.28
C TYR A 110 -4.12 -3.88 -11.94
N GLU A 111 -4.48 -4.67 -10.94
CA GLU A 111 -4.80 -4.19 -9.59
C GLU A 111 -3.57 -3.64 -8.86
N VAL A 112 -2.41 -4.27 -9.02
CA VAL A 112 -1.16 -3.81 -8.40
C VAL A 112 -0.62 -2.55 -9.09
N LEU A 113 -0.63 -2.52 -10.41
CA LEU A 113 -0.16 -1.37 -11.17
C LEU A 113 -1.20 -0.26 -11.23
N GLY A 114 -2.49 -0.59 -11.10
CA GLY A 114 -3.59 0.36 -11.14
C GLY A 114 -3.67 1.25 -9.91
N GLY A 115 -4.17 2.48 -10.08
CA GLY A 115 -4.35 3.45 -9.00
C GLY A 115 -3.07 3.82 -8.27
N GLY A 116 -3.25 4.38 -7.07
CA GLY A 116 -2.18 4.87 -6.22
C GLY A 116 -1.52 3.83 -5.31
N LEU A 117 -1.65 2.51 -5.56
CA LEU A 117 -1.11 1.50 -4.65
C LEU A 117 0.40 1.60 -4.48
N LEU A 118 1.16 1.71 -5.58
CA LEU A 118 2.62 1.84 -5.53
C LEU A 118 3.05 3.13 -4.84
N LEU A 119 2.41 4.24 -5.17
CA LEU A 119 2.66 5.52 -4.51
C LEU A 119 2.35 5.41 -3.01
N GLY A 120 1.19 4.91 -2.65
CA GLY A 120 0.76 4.75 -1.27
C GLY A 120 1.64 3.82 -0.46
N ALA A 121 2.02 2.67 -1.02
CA ALA A 121 2.84 1.69 -0.33
C ALA A 121 4.28 2.16 -0.11
N ILE A 122 4.90 2.82 -1.11
CA ILE A 122 6.31 3.22 -1.05
C ILE A 122 6.50 4.53 -0.30
N PHE A 123 5.64 5.53 -0.52
CA PHE A 123 5.87 6.89 -0.03
C PHE A 123 4.93 7.27 1.13
N MET A 124 3.65 6.84 1.11
CA MET A 124 2.69 7.24 2.13
C MET A 124 2.70 6.32 3.36
N ALA A 125 2.72 5.00 3.17
CA ALA A 125 2.66 4.03 4.27
C ALA A 125 3.99 3.93 5.04
N THR A 126 5.08 4.47 4.51
CA THR A 126 6.41 4.46 5.14
C THR A 126 6.76 5.72 5.90
N ASP A 127 5.77 6.58 6.16
CA ASP A 127 5.97 7.82 6.91
C ASP A 127 6.50 7.55 8.34
N TYR A 128 7.51 8.31 8.75
CA TYR A 128 8.17 8.16 10.05
C TYR A 128 7.26 8.48 11.24
N THR A 129 6.31 9.39 11.06
CA THR A 129 5.48 9.91 12.14
C THR A 129 4.37 8.94 12.52
N THR A 130 3.76 8.31 11.54
CA THR A 130 2.55 7.50 11.69
C THR A 130 2.81 6.00 11.67
N SER A 131 3.88 5.54 10.99
CA SER A 131 4.18 4.12 10.90
C SER A 131 4.74 3.52 12.22
N PRO A 132 4.48 2.24 12.50
CA PRO A 132 4.99 1.58 13.70
C PRO A 132 6.50 1.37 13.65
N ILE A 133 7.17 1.57 14.78
CA ILE A 133 8.63 1.44 14.90
C ILE A 133 9.05 -0.04 14.95
N ASN A 134 8.26 -0.87 15.66
CA ASN A 134 8.57 -2.29 15.87
C ASN A 134 8.34 -3.13 14.61
N THR A 135 9.22 -4.09 14.32
CA THR A 135 9.10 -4.99 13.16
C THR A 135 7.76 -5.74 13.14
N LYS A 136 7.31 -6.28 14.28
CA LYS A 136 6.00 -6.93 14.40
C LYS A 136 4.84 -5.97 14.11
N GLY A 137 4.96 -4.72 14.57
CA GLY A 137 3.99 -3.67 14.27
C GLY A 137 3.94 -3.33 12.78
N LYS A 138 5.10 -3.25 12.11
CA LYS A 138 5.19 -3.00 10.66
C LYS A 138 4.51 -4.09 9.84
N ILE A 139 4.67 -5.36 10.24
CA ILE A 139 4.03 -6.50 9.57
C ILE A 139 2.50 -6.41 9.70
N ILE A 140 1.99 -6.22 10.91
CA ILE A 140 0.54 -6.11 11.16
C ILE A 140 -0.04 -4.90 10.42
N TYR A 141 0.67 -3.77 10.44
CA TYR A 141 0.29 -2.56 9.76
C TYR A 141 0.18 -2.75 8.24
N ALA A 142 1.23 -3.31 7.62
CA ALA A 142 1.27 -3.52 6.17
C ALA A 142 0.20 -4.52 5.69
N ILE A 143 0.01 -5.63 6.41
CA ILE A 143 -1.04 -6.61 6.11
C ILE A 143 -2.43 -5.98 6.29
N GLY A 144 -2.63 -5.22 7.37
CA GLY A 144 -3.88 -4.52 7.63
C GLY A 144 -4.23 -3.50 6.54
N CYS A 145 -3.26 -2.68 6.11
CA CYS A 145 -3.44 -1.78 4.96
C CYS A 145 -3.84 -2.55 3.70
N GLY A 146 -3.15 -3.67 3.41
CA GLY A 146 -3.46 -4.51 2.25
C GLY A 146 -4.87 -5.09 2.28
N LEU A 147 -5.28 -5.66 3.42
CA LEU A 147 -6.63 -6.21 3.61
C LEU A 147 -7.72 -5.15 3.40
N ILE A 148 -7.57 -3.99 4.06
CA ILE A 148 -8.57 -2.91 3.95
C ILE A 148 -8.64 -2.40 2.52
N THR A 149 -7.50 -2.21 1.84
CA THR A 149 -7.47 -1.80 0.43
C THR A 149 -8.22 -2.79 -0.46
N CYS A 150 -7.98 -4.10 -0.28
CA CYS A 150 -8.69 -5.14 -1.04
C CYS A 150 -10.19 -5.14 -0.79
N VAL A 151 -10.61 -5.00 0.48
CA VAL A 151 -12.03 -4.93 0.83
C VAL A 151 -12.70 -3.72 0.17
N ILE A 152 -12.05 -2.55 0.20
CA ILE A 152 -12.59 -1.34 -0.43
C ILE A 152 -12.68 -1.52 -1.95
N ARG A 153 -11.67 -2.11 -2.59
CA ARG A 153 -11.65 -2.32 -4.04
C ARG A 153 -12.67 -3.35 -4.54
N LEU A 154 -12.86 -4.44 -3.78
CA LEU A 154 -13.77 -5.52 -4.17
C LEU A 154 -15.24 -5.22 -3.83
N PHE A 155 -15.50 -4.56 -2.71
CA PHE A 155 -16.84 -4.35 -2.20
C PHE A 155 -17.27 -2.88 -2.14
N GLY A 156 -16.31 -1.95 -2.25
CA GLY A 156 -16.59 -0.53 -2.18
C GLY A 156 -16.92 0.07 -3.54
N SER A 157 -17.64 1.19 -3.53
CA SER A 157 -17.88 2.02 -4.71
C SER A 157 -16.66 2.88 -5.12
N LEU A 158 -15.61 2.88 -4.30
CA LEU A 158 -14.39 3.66 -4.53
C LEU A 158 -13.30 2.76 -5.12
N PRO A 159 -12.83 3.02 -6.33
CA PRO A 159 -11.87 2.12 -6.99
C PRO A 159 -10.47 2.14 -6.35
N GLU A 160 -10.09 3.16 -5.59
CA GLU A 160 -8.71 3.28 -5.10
C GLU A 160 -8.50 2.78 -3.68
N GLY A 161 -9.20 3.26 -2.70
CA GLY A 161 -9.17 2.78 -1.31
C GLY A 161 -7.83 2.86 -0.54
N VAL A 162 -6.70 3.17 -1.21
CA VAL A 162 -5.35 3.13 -0.62
C VAL A 162 -5.18 4.18 0.48
N SER A 163 -5.57 5.41 0.22
CA SER A 163 -5.48 6.51 1.18
C SER A 163 -6.33 6.24 2.42
N PHE A 164 -7.53 5.71 2.23
CA PHE A 164 -8.43 5.37 3.33
C PHE A 164 -7.86 4.24 4.20
N SER A 165 -7.28 3.22 3.59
CA SER A 165 -6.66 2.11 4.32
C SER A 165 -5.49 2.59 5.18
N ILE A 166 -4.64 3.47 4.66
CA ILE A 166 -3.51 4.05 5.39
C ILE A 166 -4.00 4.89 6.56
N ILE A 167 -5.00 5.76 6.36
CA ILE A 167 -5.57 6.59 7.43
C ILE A 167 -6.16 5.72 8.54
N LEU A 168 -6.98 4.71 8.20
CA LEU A 168 -7.58 3.80 9.18
C LEU A 168 -6.52 3.06 9.98
N MET A 169 -5.50 2.53 9.32
CA MET A 169 -4.41 1.84 10.02
C MET A 169 -3.57 2.77 10.87
N ASN A 170 -3.34 4.01 10.45
CA ASN A 170 -2.63 5.01 11.24
C ASN A 170 -3.36 5.34 12.55
N ILE A 171 -4.69 5.38 12.54
CA ILE A 171 -5.50 5.54 13.76
C ILE A 171 -5.34 4.35 14.71
N LEU A 172 -5.13 3.14 14.17
CA LEU A 172 -4.96 1.92 14.96
C LEU A 172 -3.52 1.74 15.51
N VAL A 173 -2.51 2.43 14.95
CA VAL A 173 -1.11 2.31 15.38
C VAL A 173 -0.89 2.67 16.86
N PRO A 174 -1.43 3.76 17.43
CA PRO A 174 -1.20 4.12 18.83
C PRO A 174 -1.58 3.04 19.84
N PRO A 175 -2.76 2.38 19.77
CA PRO A 175 -3.10 1.29 20.67
C PRO A 175 -2.21 0.05 20.50
N TYR A 176 -1.80 -0.27 19.26
CA TYR A 176 -0.83 -1.33 19.01
C TYR A 176 0.55 -1.03 19.58
N ARG A 177 1.00 0.21 19.46
CA ARG A 177 2.26 0.67 20.03
C ARG A 177 2.29 0.45 21.53
N LYS A 178 1.23 0.76 22.27
CA LYS A 178 1.14 0.50 23.71
C LYS A 178 1.22 -1.00 24.06
N LYS A 179 0.57 -1.88 23.29
CA LYS A 179 0.60 -3.34 23.54
C LYS A 179 1.94 -3.99 23.16
N LEU A 180 2.57 -3.55 22.07
CA LEU A 180 3.83 -4.14 21.58
C LEU A 180 5.07 -3.52 22.24
N THR A 181 4.95 -2.31 22.78
CA THR A 181 6.01 -1.58 23.47
C THR A 181 5.79 -1.58 24.97
N THR A 182 5.06 -2.55 25.54
CA THR A 182 5.17 -2.73 26.98
C THR A 182 6.62 -3.09 27.28
N PRO A 183 7.46 -2.13 27.65
CA PRO A 183 8.79 -2.47 28.09
C PRO A 183 8.58 -3.33 29.33
N LYS A 184 9.50 -4.21 29.60
CA LYS A 184 9.76 -4.67 30.96
C LYS A 184 10.66 -3.60 31.64
N PRO A 185 10.19 -2.38 31.96
CA PRO A 185 11.03 -1.36 32.60
C PRO A 185 11.24 -1.67 34.07
N LEU A 186 10.35 -2.45 34.67
CA LEU A 186 10.40 -2.75 36.09
C LEU A 186 11.51 -3.74 36.50
N ARG A 187 11.93 -4.66 35.63
CA ARG A 187 12.97 -5.63 35.97
C ARG A 187 14.37 -4.99 36.08
N ILE A 188 14.70 -4.07 35.17
CA ILE A 188 16.04 -3.42 35.22
C ILE A 188 16.11 -2.44 36.39
N CYS A 189 15.05 -1.68 36.64
CA CYS A 189 15.00 -0.73 37.74
C CYS A 189 14.95 -1.46 39.12
N GLN A 190 14.21 -2.58 39.22
CA GLN A 190 14.17 -3.41 40.41
C GLN A 190 15.51 -4.13 40.67
N ARG A 191 16.21 -4.54 39.58
CA ARG A 191 17.52 -5.17 39.73
C ARG A 191 18.55 -4.17 40.21
N LYS A 192 18.62 -2.98 39.69
CA LYS A 192 19.50 -1.88 40.14
C LYS A 192 19.15 -1.46 41.60
N ARG A 193 17.85 -1.46 41.96
CA ARG A 193 17.42 -1.13 43.33
C ARG A 193 17.81 -2.23 44.34
N LYS A 194 17.75 -3.51 43.95
CA LYS A 194 18.22 -4.63 44.75
C LYS A 194 19.75 -4.64 44.92
N GLU A 195 20.49 -4.34 43.85
CA GLU A 195 21.93 -4.25 43.86
C GLU A 195 22.39 -3.09 44.78
N ARG A 196 21.72 -1.94 44.69
CA ARG A 196 22.01 -0.79 45.58
C ARG A 196 21.73 -1.11 47.06
N LYS A 197 20.60 -1.76 47.37
CA LYS A 197 20.30 -2.17 48.75
C LYS A 197 21.29 -3.21 49.28
N ARG A 198 21.74 -4.16 48.49
CA ARG A 198 22.76 -5.14 48.86
C ARG A 198 24.11 -4.47 49.15
N HIS A 199 24.49 -3.42 48.38
CA HIS A 199 25.68 -2.64 48.66
C HIS A 199 25.58 -1.86 49.98
N GLU A 200 24.43 -1.28 50.30
CA GLU A 200 24.20 -0.58 51.56
C GLU A 200 24.20 -1.50 52.77
N GLU A 201 23.79 -2.77 52.63
CA GLU A 201 23.82 -3.78 53.70
C GLU A 201 25.24 -4.32 53.97
N ILE A 202 26.13 -4.31 52.99
CA ILE A 202 27.52 -4.77 53.16
C ILE A 202 28.41 -3.69 53.79
N PHE A 203 28.02 -2.42 53.72
CA PHE A 203 28.75 -1.31 54.33
C PHE A 203 28.18 -0.85 55.69
N ARG A 204 27.24 -1.60 56.26
CA ARG A 204 26.78 -1.45 57.65
C ARG A 204 27.33 -2.59 58.51
#